data_d0faff045acd39a8453a67f98b373a13
#
_entry.id   d0faff045acd39a8453a67f98b373a13
#
_cell.length_a   1.000
_cell.length_b   1.000
_cell.length_c   1.000
_cell.angle_alpha   90.00
_cell.angle_beta   90.00
_cell.angle_gamma   90.00
#
_symmetry.space_group_name_H-M   'P 1'
#
loop_
_entity.id
_entity.type
_entity.pdbx_description
1 polymer ?
#
loop_
_entity_poly.entity_id
_entity_poly.type
_entity_poly.pdbx_seq_one_letter_code
_entity_poly.pdbx_strand_id
1 'polypeptide(L)'
;MSMKGQETRGFQSEVKQLLHLMIHSLYSNKEIFLRELISNASDAADKLRFRALSTPELYAGDGDLRVRVSTDKEKRTLTISDNGIGMSRDEVIDNLGTIAKSGTKAFLESMGSDQVKDSQLIGQFGVGFYSAFIVADKVTVRTRAAGANADQGVYWESAGEGDYTIADITKDDRGTEITLHLREGEDEFLDDWRVRSVISKYSDHIALPVEIQSQTESEEEGGESTVSWEKINKAQALWTRSKSEVSDEEYNEFYKHISHDFTDPLSWSHNRVEGKQEYTSLLYIPARAPWDMWNRDHKHGLKLYVQRVFIMDDAEQFMPNYLRFVRGLIDSNDLPLNVSREILQDSRVTQNLRNALTKRVLQMLDKLAKDDAEKYQTFWQQFGLVLKEGPAEDGSNREAIAKLLRFATTQSGSSAQTVSLEDYVSRMVEGQDKIYYITADSYAAAKSSPHLELFRKKGIEVLLLSERIDEWMMSYLTEFDGKSFQSVSKADDTLDKLADEENDAQKEAQKALEPFVDRVKTLLGERVKDVRFTYRLTDTPAIVVTDADEMSTQMAKLFAAAGQQAPEVKYIFELNPEHALIKRAADVSDEAEFGEWVELLLDQALLAERGTLDDPNLFIRRMNQLLSA
;
A
#
# COMPACT_ATOMS: atom_id res chain seq x y z
N MET A 1 49.48 -23.72 4.69
CA MET A 1 50.46 -22.68 4.33
C MET A 1 50.67 -21.81 5.55
N SER A 2 51.87 -21.82 6.13
CA SER A 2 52.24 -20.92 7.27
C SER A 2 52.49 -19.53 6.69
N MET A 3 51.62 -18.56 7.00
CA MET A 3 51.85 -17.16 6.62
C MET A 3 52.95 -16.58 7.52
N LYS A 4 54.21 -16.51 7.00
CA LYS A 4 55.29 -15.78 7.66
C LYS A 4 55.03 -14.27 7.51
N GLY A 5 54.97 -13.54 8.61
CA GLY A 5 54.85 -12.08 8.64
C GLY A 5 53.41 -11.56 8.69
N GLN A 6 52.43 -12.31 9.20
CA GLN A 6 51.08 -11.82 9.43
C GLN A 6 51.12 -10.75 10.53
N GLU A 7 50.76 -9.53 10.16
CA GLU A 7 50.61 -8.39 11.06
C GLU A 7 49.16 -7.86 10.98
N THR A 8 48.52 -7.67 12.11
CA THR A 8 47.20 -7.05 12.18
C THR A 8 47.38 -5.56 12.48
N ARG A 9 46.91 -4.70 11.60
CA ARG A 9 46.94 -3.24 11.77
C ARG A 9 45.52 -2.72 11.89
N GLY A 10 45.31 -1.75 12.78
CA GLY A 10 44.05 -0.99 12.85
C GLY A 10 43.90 -0.01 11.68
N PHE A 11 42.68 0.20 11.22
CA PHE A 11 42.37 1.25 10.25
C PHE A 11 42.61 2.62 10.88
N GLN A 12 43.16 3.57 10.11
CA GLN A 12 43.26 4.97 10.47
C GLN A 12 42.15 5.73 9.72
N SER A 13 41.54 6.73 10.36
CA SER A 13 40.47 7.55 9.75
C SER A 13 40.92 8.99 9.61
N GLU A 14 40.61 9.61 8.48
CA GLU A 14 40.68 11.06 8.28
C GLU A 14 39.37 11.68 8.77
N VAL A 15 39.38 12.29 9.94
CA VAL A 15 38.19 12.83 10.63
C VAL A 15 37.46 13.86 9.74
N LYS A 16 38.21 14.75 9.07
CA LYS A 16 37.63 15.78 8.19
C LYS A 16 36.83 15.18 7.02
N GLN A 17 37.38 14.14 6.35
CA GLN A 17 36.68 13.46 5.27
C GLN A 17 35.47 12.69 5.76
N LEU A 18 35.58 12.07 6.91
CA LEU A 18 34.48 11.31 7.55
C LEU A 18 33.30 12.24 7.88
N LEU A 19 33.58 13.41 8.49
CA LEU A 19 32.57 14.44 8.75
C LEU A 19 31.95 14.97 7.46
N HIS A 20 32.76 15.22 6.43
CA HIS A 20 32.25 15.66 5.14
C HIS A 20 31.30 14.64 4.50
N LEU A 21 31.62 13.36 4.52
CA LEU A 21 30.76 12.30 4.06
C LEU A 21 29.46 12.20 4.88
N MET A 22 29.55 12.34 6.19
CA MET A 22 28.37 12.32 7.07
C MET A 22 27.46 13.51 6.84
N ILE A 23 28.01 14.69 6.65
CA ILE A 23 27.24 15.93 6.43
C ILE A 23 26.58 15.93 5.04
N HIS A 24 27.27 15.48 3.99
CA HIS A 24 26.84 15.68 2.60
C HIS A 24 26.28 14.41 1.92
N SER A 25 26.46 13.22 2.51
CA SER A 25 26.07 11.97 1.85
C SER A 25 25.11 11.10 2.67
N LEU A 26 24.96 11.34 3.97
CA LEU A 26 24.07 10.55 4.83
C LEU A 26 22.61 10.94 4.70
N TYR A 27 22.32 12.23 4.46
CA TYR A 27 20.98 12.76 4.50
C TYR A 27 20.59 13.31 3.13
N SER A 28 19.45 12.85 2.60
CA SER A 28 18.90 13.30 1.32
C SER A 28 18.09 14.61 1.44
N ASN A 29 17.59 14.90 2.65
CA ASN A 29 16.77 16.08 2.94
C ASN A 29 17.40 16.93 4.04
N LYS A 30 17.61 18.22 3.74
CA LYS A 30 18.19 19.16 4.69
C LYS A 30 17.35 19.36 5.96
N GLU A 31 16.01 19.32 5.84
CA GLU A 31 15.07 19.50 6.98
C GLU A 31 15.36 18.59 8.18
N ILE A 32 16.03 17.47 7.94
CA ILE A 32 16.32 16.44 8.96
C ILE A 32 17.15 16.99 10.10
N PHE A 33 17.97 18.03 9.90
CA PHE A 33 18.75 18.61 10.99
C PHE A 33 17.86 19.02 12.17
N LEU A 34 16.72 19.65 11.88
CA LEU A 34 15.81 20.11 12.92
C LEU A 34 15.13 18.94 13.65
N ARG A 35 14.73 17.90 12.91
CA ARG A 35 14.25 16.64 13.49
C ARG A 35 15.24 16.03 14.46
N GLU A 36 16.50 15.90 14.05
CA GLU A 36 17.54 15.28 14.87
C GLU A 36 17.84 16.09 16.13
N LEU A 37 17.93 17.43 16.02
CA LEU A 37 18.21 18.29 17.18
C LEU A 37 17.06 18.29 18.19
N ILE A 38 15.79 18.34 17.71
CA ILE A 38 14.62 18.26 18.59
C ILE A 38 14.51 16.87 19.22
N SER A 39 14.84 15.79 18.49
CA SER A 39 14.88 14.44 19.04
C SER A 39 15.94 14.29 20.14
N ASN A 40 17.13 14.89 19.96
CA ASN A 40 18.17 14.91 20.98
C ASN A 40 17.73 15.70 22.24
N ALA A 41 17.00 16.80 22.06
CA ALA A 41 16.42 17.57 23.15
C ALA A 41 15.34 16.76 23.91
N SER A 42 14.52 15.99 23.19
CA SER A 42 13.57 15.05 23.80
C SER A 42 14.27 13.98 24.61
N ASP A 43 15.33 13.36 24.07
CA ASP A 43 16.14 12.39 24.82
C ASP A 43 16.76 12.98 26.09
N ALA A 44 17.21 14.25 26.04
CA ALA A 44 17.76 14.94 27.20
C ALA A 44 16.70 15.17 28.29
N ALA A 45 15.46 15.49 27.89
CA ALA A 45 14.34 15.63 28.80
C ALA A 45 13.94 14.29 29.45
N ASP A 46 13.89 13.20 28.67
CA ASP A 46 13.56 11.87 29.18
C ASP A 46 14.64 11.31 30.11
N LYS A 47 15.91 11.56 29.82
CA LYS A 47 17.02 11.25 30.75
C LYS A 47 16.87 11.99 32.06
N LEU A 48 16.48 13.26 32.03
CA LEU A 48 16.23 14.03 33.26
C LEU A 48 15.04 13.46 34.04
N ARG A 49 13.91 13.18 33.34
CA ARG A 49 12.74 12.54 33.98
C ARG A 49 13.11 11.26 34.68
N PHE A 50 13.89 10.41 34.03
CA PHE A 50 14.33 9.15 34.61
C PHE A 50 15.22 9.34 35.84
N ARG A 51 16.24 10.21 35.76
CA ARG A 51 17.11 10.47 36.92
C ARG A 51 16.39 11.16 38.05
N ALA A 52 15.44 12.01 37.75
CA ALA A 52 14.65 12.74 38.75
C ALA A 52 13.65 11.84 39.50
N LEU A 53 13.36 10.61 39.03
CA LEU A 53 12.60 9.63 39.83
C LEU A 53 13.29 9.30 41.15
N SER A 54 14.62 9.28 41.17
CA SER A 54 15.41 9.06 42.38
C SER A 54 15.95 10.33 43.04
N THR A 55 16.04 11.44 42.28
CA THR A 55 16.63 12.71 42.70
C THR A 55 15.80 13.88 42.16
N PRO A 56 14.60 14.19 42.75
CA PRO A 56 13.72 15.24 42.26
C PRO A 56 14.32 16.65 42.22
N GLU A 57 15.36 16.89 43.01
CA GLU A 57 16.09 18.17 43.09
C GLU A 57 16.75 18.55 41.76
N LEU A 58 16.96 17.57 40.87
CA LEU A 58 17.50 17.82 39.51
C LEU A 58 16.62 18.74 38.67
N TYR A 59 15.32 18.83 38.95
CA TYR A 59 14.45 19.80 38.29
C TYR A 59 14.73 21.26 38.65
N ALA A 60 15.41 21.52 39.79
CA ALA A 60 15.77 22.87 40.25
C ALA A 60 14.57 23.88 40.22
N GLY A 61 13.36 23.39 40.51
CA GLY A 61 12.15 24.20 40.53
C GLY A 61 11.48 24.41 39.15
N ASP A 62 12.08 23.95 38.04
CA ASP A 62 11.52 23.99 36.68
C ASP A 62 11.26 22.57 36.16
N GLY A 63 10.08 22.02 36.52
CA GLY A 63 9.62 20.70 36.09
C GLY A 63 8.95 20.68 34.72
N ASP A 64 8.63 21.83 34.14
CA ASP A 64 7.96 21.95 32.84
C ASP A 64 8.97 21.82 31.71
N LEU A 65 9.25 20.57 31.32
CA LEU A 65 10.20 20.26 30.26
C LEU A 65 9.67 20.69 28.90
N ARG A 66 10.54 21.32 28.10
CA ARG A 66 10.20 21.90 26.79
C ARG A 66 11.42 22.04 25.90
N VAL A 67 11.15 22.17 24.61
CA VAL A 67 12.11 22.63 23.60
C VAL A 67 11.67 23.99 23.09
N ARG A 68 12.59 24.92 22.93
CA ARG A 68 12.37 26.25 22.37
C ARG A 68 13.19 26.45 21.11
N VAL A 69 12.54 26.99 20.08
CA VAL A 69 13.19 27.32 18.82
C VAL A 69 13.02 28.81 18.54
N SER A 70 14.09 29.48 18.21
CA SER A 70 14.09 30.91 17.87
C SER A 70 15.00 31.19 16.69
N THR A 71 14.66 32.22 15.91
CA THR A 71 15.45 32.71 14.77
C THR A 71 15.87 34.14 14.99
N ASP A 72 17.09 34.50 14.58
CA ASP A 72 17.59 35.87 14.54
C ASP A 72 18.04 36.13 13.09
N LYS A 73 17.27 36.96 12.38
CA LYS A 73 17.52 37.28 10.96
C LYS A 73 18.75 38.12 10.76
N GLU A 74 19.06 39.00 11.72
CA GLU A 74 20.21 39.92 11.61
C GLU A 74 21.52 39.15 11.78
N LYS A 75 21.56 38.21 12.75
CA LYS A 75 22.73 37.37 13.01
C LYS A 75 22.74 36.12 12.14
N ARG A 76 21.67 35.88 11.38
CA ARG A 76 21.49 34.66 10.57
C ARG A 76 21.65 33.39 11.41
N THR A 77 20.98 33.33 12.56
CA THR A 77 21.06 32.21 13.47
C THR A 77 19.70 31.56 13.73
N LEU A 78 19.72 30.25 13.87
CA LEU A 78 18.60 29.47 14.40
C LEU A 78 19.08 28.80 15.69
N THR A 79 18.34 28.99 16.77
CA THR A 79 18.69 28.46 18.10
C THR A 79 17.65 27.47 18.55
N ILE A 80 18.10 26.29 18.98
CA ILE A 80 17.29 25.24 19.61
C ILE A 80 17.77 25.08 21.05
N SER A 81 16.88 25.20 22.03
CA SER A 81 17.20 25.04 23.44
C SER A 81 16.26 24.09 24.15
N ASP A 82 16.79 23.29 25.06
CA ASP A 82 16.04 22.41 25.97
C ASP A 82 16.40 22.74 27.43
N ASN A 83 15.48 22.42 28.35
CA ASN A 83 15.72 22.45 29.78
C ASN A 83 15.85 21.02 30.36
N GLY A 84 16.40 20.10 29.57
CA GLY A 84 16.66 18.69 29.92
C GLY A 84 17.87 18.51 30.85
N ILE A 85 18.47 17.31 30.77
CA ILE A 85 19.58 16.91 31.69
C ILE A 85 20.85 17.74 31.51
N GLY A 86 21.09 18.35 30.33
CA GLY A 86 22.33 19.03 29.99
C GLY A 86 23.54 18.11 29.95
N MET A 87 24.74 18.71 29.89
CA MET A 87 26.01 17.98 29.84
C MET A 87 27.08 18.66 30.71
N SER A 88 27.87 17.85 31.37
CA SER A 88 29.13 18.26 31.99
C SER A 88 30.24 18.44 30.95
N ARG A 89 31.37 19.02 31.31
CA ARG A 89 32.53 19.22 30.43
C ARG A 89 33.03 17.89 29.84
N ASP A 90 33.12 16.87 30.64
CA ASP A 90 33.57 15.56 30.19
C ASP A 90 32.56 14.91 29.24
N GLU A 91 31.26 15.05 29.51
CA GLU A 91 30.19 14.59 28.62
C GLU A 91 30.18 15.33 27.29
N VAL A 92 30.49 16.64 27.27
CA VAL A 92 30.62 17.41 26.01
C VAL A 92 31.80 16.88 25.18
N ILE A 93 32.97 16.68 25.78
CA ILE A 93 34.15 16.12 25.13
C ILE A 93 33.82 14.73 24.55
N ASP A 94 33.17 13.91 25.36
CA ASP A 94 32.84 12.55 25.01
C ASP A 94 31.76 12.44 23.91
N ASN A 95 30.68 13.23 24.01
CA ASN A 95 29.51 13.10 23.13
C ASN A 95 29.58 13.98 21.87
N LEU A 96 30.21 15.16 21.94
CA LEU A 96 30.34 16.08 20.79
C LEU A 96 31.77 16.05 20.21
N GLY A 97 32.75 15.62 20.95
CA GLY A 97 34.14 15.48 20.49
C GLY A 97 34.46 14.12 19.88
N THR A 98 33.57 13.13 20.00
CA THR A 98 33.77 11.80 19.42
C THR A 98 32.66 11.48 18.42
N ILE A 99 33.04 11.32 17.16
CA ILE A 99 32.09 11.01 16.06
C ILE A 99 31.51 9.60 16.27
N ALA A 100 30.20 9.45 16.05
CA ALA A 100 29.45 8.21 16.23
C ALA A 100 29.45 7.64 17.66
N LYS A 101 29.71 8.46 18.67
CA LYS A 101 29.50 8.13 20.06
C LYS A 101 28.14 8.64 20.53
N SER A 102 27.29 7.75 21.03
CA SER A 102 25.96 8.10 21.51
C SER A 102 25.89 8.06 23.02
N GLY A 103 25.70 9.21 23.67
CA GLY A 103 25.38 9.30 25.08
C GLY A 103 24.02 8.68 25.44
N THR A 104 23.12 8.57 24.50
CA THR A 104 21.83 7.89 24.64
C THR A 104 22.02 6.37 24.68
N LYS A 105 22.88 5.81 23.83
CA LYS A 105 23.23 4.39 23.84
C LYS A 105 23.92 3.99 25.14
N ALA A 106 24.91 4.77 25.57
CA ALA A 106 25.60 4.54 26.83
C ALA A 106 24.66 4.60 28.05
N PHE A 107 23.68 5.50 28.01
CA PHE A 107 22.65 5.59 29.06
C PHE A 107 21.73 4.37 29.05
N LEU A 108 21.26 3.90 27.88
CA LEU A 108 20.45 2.68 27.75
C LEU A 108 21.21 1.44 28.28
N GLU A 109 22.49 1.31 27.98
CA GLU A 109 23.32 0.20 28.44
C GLU A 109 23.48 0.20 29.98
N SER A 110 23.33 1.36 30.63
CA SER A 110 23.36 1.49 32.10
C SER A 110 22.06 1.15 32.79
N MET A 111 20.95 1.01 32.03
CA MET A 111 19.61 0.69 32.53
C MET A 111 19.39 -0.82 32.65
N GLY A 112 18.47 -1.24 33.52
CA GLY A 112 18.02 -2.64 33.58
C GLY A 112 17.14 -3.00 32.36
N SER A 113 17.11 -4.28 31.99
CA SER A 113 16.40 -4.77 30.80
C SER A 113 14.91 -4.37 30.71
N ASP A 114 14.23 -4.25 31.84
CA ASP A 114 12.82 -3.85 31.88
C ASP A 114 12.65 -2.33 31.72
N GLN A 115 13.60 -1.55 32.21
CA GLN A 115 13.60 -0.08 32.09
C GLN A 115 13.96 0.39 30.68
N VAL A 116 14.78 -0.38 29.97
CA VAL A 116 15.13 -0.08 28.55
C VAL A 116 13.89 -0.16 27.67
N LYS A 117 12.98 -1.10 27.93
CA LYS A 117 11.73 -1.27 27.15
C LYS A 117 10.77 -0.08 27.32
N ASP A 118 10.74 0.52 28.48
CA ASP A 118 9.89 1.67 28.77
C ASP A 118 10.52 3.01 28.32
N SER A 119 11.79 3.00 27.91
CA SER A 119 12.50 4.19 27.48
C SER A 119 12.16 4.55 26.03
N GLN A 120 11.92 5.83 25.75
CA GLN A 120 11.59 6.36 24.42
C GLN A 120 12.78 7.09 23.78
N LEU A 121 13.99 6.67 24.12
CA LEU A 121 15.23 7.32 23.70
C LEU A 121 15.61 6.94 22.26
N ILE A 122 15.75 7.92 21.39
CA ILE A 122 15.87 7.78 19.92
C ILE A 122 17.33 7.85 19.44
N GLY A 123 18.17 8.67 20.05
CA GLY A 123 19.51 9.07 19.60
C GLY A 123 20.58 7.99 19.75
N GLN A 124 20.41 6.80 19.16
CA GLN A 124 21.31 5.65 19.37
C GLN A 124 22.60 5.67 18.53
N PHE A 125 22.62 6.39 17.38
CA PHE A 125 23.73 6.33 16.42
C PHE A 125 24.86 7.33 16.69
N GLY A 126 24.61 8.40 17.46
CA GLY A 126 25.63 9.42 17.79
C GLY A 126 26.07 10.28 16.60
N VAL A 127 25.25 10.36 15.55
CA VAL A 127 25.54 11.13 14.32
C VAL A 127 24.53 12.24 14.06
N GLY A 128 23.34 12.20 14.65
CA GLY A 128 22.26 13.14 14.41
C GLY A 128 22.64 14.61 14.67
N PHE A 129 23.47 14.86 15.69
CA PHE A 129 23.96 16.22 15.97
C PHE A 129 24.70 16.86 14.79
N TYR A 130 25.50 16.08 14.07
CA TYR A 130 26.31 16.61 12.96
C TYR A 130 25.48 17.01 11.73
N SER A 131 24.20 16.62 11.68
CA SER A 131 23.26 17.11 10.66
C SER A 131 23.08 18.63 10.70
N ALA A 132 23.36 19.28 11.85
CA ALA A 132 23.38 20.73 11.98
C ALA A 132 24.30 21.42 10.95
N PHE A 133 25.42 20.78 10.61
CA PHE A 133 26.38 21.30 9.65
C PHE A 133 25.91 21.20 8.18
N ILE A 134 24.78 20.58 7.90
CA ILE A 134 24.16 20.61 6.56
C ILE A 134 23.77 22.07 6.22
N VAL A 135 23.23 22.80 7.19
CA VAL A 135 22.69 24.15 7.02
C VAL A 135 23.54 25.25 7.69
N ALA A 136 24.51 24.89 8.53
CA ALA A 136 25.31 25.84 9.32
C ALA A 136 26.79 25.79 8.94
N ASP A 137 27.43 26.96 8.87
CA ASP A 137 28.89 27.12 8.75
C ASP A 137 29.57 26.93 10.09
N LYS A 138 28.85 27.22 11.17
CA LYS A 138 29.34 27.14 12.53
C LYS A 138 28.19 26.74 13.46
N VAL A 139 28.49 25.87 14.40
CA VAL A 139 27.56 25.47 15.46
C VAL A 139 28.19 25.79 16.81
N THR A 140 27.42 26.47 17.68
CA THR A 140 27.80 26.73 19.07
C THR A 140 26.85 26.02 20.00
N VAL A 141 27.40 25.45 21.09
CA VAL A 141 26.62 24.77 22.13
C VAL A 141 26.94 25.38 23.48
N ARG A 142 25.91 25.73 24.23
CA ARG A 142 26.02 26.17 25.64
C ARG A 142 25.19 25.23 26.48
N THR A 143 25.83 24.53 27.41
CA THR A 143 25.15 23.51 28.20
C THR A 143 25.59 23.53 29.66
N ARG A 144 24.68 23.12 30.56
CA ARG A 144 24.95 22.89 31.95
C ARG A 144 24.20 21.66 32.45
N ALA A 145 24.91 20.73 33.06
CA ALA A 145 24.29 19.52 33.60
C ALA A 145 23.34 19.84 34.76
N ALA A 146 22.28 19.07 34.88
CA ALA A 146 21.36 19.14 36.02
C ALA A 146 22.10 18.81 37.31
N GLY A 147 21.86 19.60 38.35
CA GLY A 147 22.58 19.50 39.64
C GLY A 147 23.93 20.18 39.71
N ALA A 148 24.47 20.68 38.59
CA ALA A 148 25.71 21.46 38.57
C ALA A 148 25.45 22.93 38.92
N ASN A 149 26.51 23.60 39.46
CA ASN A 149 26.43 25.04 39.74
C ASN A 149 26.46 25.89 38.47
N ALA A 150 26.03 27.15 38.56
CA ALA A 150 25.95 28.07 37.41
C ALA A 150 27.33 28.31 36.73
N ASP A 151 28.42 28.31 37.47
CA ASP A 151 29.80 28.48 37.01
C ASP A 151 30.38 27.22 36.33
N GLN A 152 29.63 26.09 36.33
CA GLN A 152 30.02 24.84 35.68
C GLN A 152 29.35 24.66 34.30
N GLY A 153 28.90 25.76 33.71
CA GLY A 153 28.43 25.76 32.32
C GLY A 153 29.60 25.54 31.35
N VAL A 154 29.28 24.96 30.20
CA VAL A 154 30.25 24.63 29.15
C VAL A 154 29.85 25.26 27.85
N TYR A 155 30.79 25.87 27.17
CA TYR A 155 30.73 26.36 25.81
C TYR A 155 31.52 25.44 24.89
N TRP A 156 30.92 25.09 23.74
CA TRP A 156 31.55 24.31 22.68
C TRP A 156 31.24 24.98 21.34
N GLU A 157 32.20 25.00 20.43
CA GLU A 157 32.08 25.58 19.11
C GLU A 157 32.86 24.79 18.08
N SER A 158 32.30 24.57 16.89
CA SER A 158 32.99 23.98 15.75
C SER A 158 32.43 24.50 14.43
N ALA A 159 33.28 24.50 13.40
CA ALA A 159 32.91 24.73 12.01
C ALA A 159 32.66 23.40 11.23
N GLY A 160 32.72 22.24 11.90
CA GLY A 160 32.56 20.94 11.27
C GLY A 160 33.77 20.49 10.44
N GLU A 161 34.93 21.10 10.64
CA GLU A 161 36.15 20.82 9.88
C GLU A 161 37.15 19.84 10.60
N GLY A 162 36.71 19.24 11.71
CA GLY A 162 37.47 18.21 12.43
C GLY A 162 38.10 18.69 13.73
N ASP A 163 37.92 19.96 14.07
CA ASP A 163 38.34 20.57 15.35
C ASP A 163 37.15 21.27 16.03
N TYR A 164 37.31 21.53 17.32
CA TYR A 164 36.35 22.27 18.12
C TYR A 164 37.05 23.03 19.25
N THR A 165 36.40 24.09 19.70
CA THR A 165 36.82 24.90 20.86
C THR A 165 35.89 24.59 22.02
N ILE A 166 36.46 24.44 23.24
CA ILE A 166 35.70 24.23 24.47
C ILE A 166 36.16 25.19 25.55
N ALA A 167 35.21 25.79 26.28
CA ALA A 167 35.49 26.72 27.37
C ALA A 167 34.47 26.55 28.51
N ASP A 168 34.85 26.95 29.72
CA ASP A 168 33.94 27.04 30.86
C ASP A 168 33.23 28.40 30.81
N ILE A 169 31.91 28.39 31.09
CA ILE A 169 31.07 29.60 31.11
C ILE A 169 30.14 29.59 32.31
N THR A 170 29.61 30.75 32.65
CA THR A 170 28.45 30.83 33.55
C THR A 170 27.16 30.62 32.75
N LYS A 171 26.30 29.70 33.18
CA LYS A 171 24.98 29.46 32.63
C LYS A 171 24.00 29.22 33.77
N ASP A 172 23.03 30.11 33.91
CA ASP A 172 22.09 30.10 35.06
C ASP A 172 21.11 28.93 35.00
N ASP A 173 20.62 28.58 33.77
CA ASP A 173 19.68 27.50 33.56
C ASP A 173 20.39 26.19 33.21
N ARG A 174 19.79 25.04 33.64
CA ARG A 174 20.23 23.72 33.16
C ARG A 174 19.78 23.48 31.71
N GLY A 175 20.28 22.42 31.11
CA GLY A 175 19.91 22.01 29.75
C GLY A 175 20.91 22.49 28.72
N THR A 176 20.53 22.39 27.46
CA THR A 176 21.40 22.65 26.30
C THR A 176 20.79 23.64 25.35
N GLU A 177 21.60 24.58 24.88
CA GLU A 177 21.27 25.56 23.83
C GLU A 177 22.23 25.34 22.67
N ILE A 178 21.69 25.11 21.47
CA ILE A 178 22.44 24.90 20.22
C ILE A 178 22.08 26.03 19.26
N THR A 179 23.08 26.83 18.90
CA THR A 179 22.91 27.91 17.93
C THR A 179 23.62 27.56 16.63
N LEU A 180 22.87 27.54 15.55
CA LEU A 180 23.33 27.32 14.18
C LEU A 180 23.54 28.65 13.50
N HIS A 181 24.77 28.95 13.05
CA HIS A 181 25.07 30.08 12.19
C HIS A 181 24.88 29.62 10.75
N LEU A 182 23.77 30.05 10.14
CA LEU A 182 23.33 29.51 8.87
C LEU A 182 24.22 29.94 7.71
N ARG A 183 24.49 29.00 6.82
CA ARG A 183 25.24 29.23 5.57
C ARG A 183 24.50 30.21 4.67
N GLU A 184 25.25 30.85 3.81
CA GLU A 184 24.68 31.63 2.70
C GLU A 184 23.81 30.70 1.82
N GLY A 185 22.57 31.11 1.55
CA GLY A 185 21.60 30.35 0.78
C GLY A 185 20.66 29.43 1.60
N GLU A 186 20.85 29.35 2.93
CA GLU A 186 19.96 28.58 3.82
C GLU A 186 18.97 29.48 4.59
N ASP A 187 18.66 30.68 4.04
CA ASP A 187 17.79 31.69 4.67
C ASP A 187 16.34 31.21 4.85
N GLU A 188 15.91 30.13 4.16
CA GLU A 188 14.59 29.54 4.35
C GLU A 188 14.34 29.15 5.81
N PHE A 189 15.38 28.75 6.55
CA PHE A 189 15.28 28.36 7.96
C PHE A 189 15.31 29.55 8.94
N LEU A 190 15.36 30.80 8.45
CA LEU A 190 15.10 32.01 9.21
C LEU A 190 13.63 32.43 9.12
N ASP A 191 12.86 31.81 8.25
CA ASP A 191 11.43 32.06 8.11
C ASP A 191 10.62 31.23 9.12
N ASP A 192 9.85 31.93 9.94
CA ASP A 192 9.02 31.35 10.99
C ASP A 192 8.05 30.29 10.43
N TRP A 193 7.39 30.57 9.30
CA TRP A 193 6.48 29.60 8.67
C TRP A 193 7.19 28.31 8.26
N ARG A 194 8.39 28.45 7.69
CA ARG A 194 9.20 27.29 7.27
C ARG A 194 9.59 26.41 8.45
N VAL A 195 10.08 27.04 9.52
CA VAL A 195 10.48 26.34 10.75
C VAL A 195 9.27 25.62 11.38
N ARG A 196 8.12 26.29 11.47
CA ARG A 196 6.86 25.69 11.95
C ARG A 196 6.45 24.49 11.12
N SER A 197 6.51 24.59 9.80
CA SER A 197 6.17 23.50 8.88
C SER A 197 7.04 22.27 9.10
N VAL A 198 8.35 22.48 9.26
CA VAL A 198 9.31 21.39 9.53
C VAL A 198 9.04 20.73 10.89
N ILE A 199 8.81 21.52 11.94
CA ILE A 199 8.51 21.00 13.27
C ILE A 199 7.20 20.21 13.27
N SER A 200 6.14 20.74 12.66
CA SER A 200 4.86 20.05 12.54
C SER A 200 4.97 18.74 11.76
N LYS A 201 5.81 18.70 10.72
CA LYS A 201 6.02 17.50 9.93
C LYS A 201 6.72 16.40 10.70
N TYR A 202 7.80 16.72 11.40
CA TYR A 202 8.71 15.70 11.98
C TYR A 202 8.54 15.49 13.49
N SER A 203 8.03 16.45 14.22
CA SER A 203 8.06 16.48 15.69
C SER A 203 6.70 16.77 16.33
N ASP A 204 5.59 16.72 15.56
CA ASP A 204 4.25 17.05 16.06
C ASP A 204 3.83 16.17 17.25
N HIS A 205 4.28 14.93 17.29
CA HIS A 205 3.82 13.91 18.24
C HIS A 205 4.85 13.50 19.31
N ILE A 206 6.01 14.17 19.37
CA ILE A 206 6.94 13.92 20.48
C ILE A 206 6.30 14.34 21.80
N ALA A 207 6.61 13.60 22.89
CA ALA A 207 6.00 13.80 24.20
C ALA A 207 6.54 15.04 24.95
N LEU A 208 6.99 16.05 24.23
CA LEU A 208 7.59 17.26 24.75
C LEU A 208 7.03 18.47 24.01
N PRO A 209 6.57 19.54 24.71
CA PRO A 209 6.20 20.77 24.05
C PRO A 209 7.36 21.38 23.27
N VAL A 210 7.13 21.72 22.00
CA VAL A 210 8.03 22.50 21.17
C VAL A 210 7.43 23.89 21.01
N GLU A 211 8.13 24.90 21.52
CA GLU A 211 7.70 26.27 21.51
C GLU A 211 8.55 27.08 20.53
N ILE A 212 7.92 27.92 19.73
CA ILE A 212 8.62 28.86 18.84
C ILE A 212 8.45 30.27 19.36
N GLN A 213 9.49 31.07 19.18
CA GLN A 213 9.47 32.48 19.54
C GLN A 213 8.57 33.26 18.57
N SER A 214 7.54 33.90 19.08
CA SER A 214 6.67 34.84 18.33
C SER A 214 6.95 36.27 18.78
N GLN A 215 7.20 37.14 17.84
CA GLN A 215 7.31 38.57 18.09
C GLN A 215 5.97 39.23 17.75
N THR A 216 5.28 39.74 18.75
CA THR A 216 4.10 40.56 18.52
C THR A 216 4.59 42.02 18.46
N GLU A 217 4.49 42.62 17.26
CA GLU A 217 4.70 44.05 17.14
C GLU A 217 3.62 44.77 17.95
N SER A 218 4.02 45.71 18.79
CA SER A 218 3.07 46.56 19.50
C SER A 218 2.30 47.43 18.50
N GLU A 219 0.97 47.46 18.56
CA GLU A 219 0.14 48.35 17.73
C GLU A 219 0.32 49.84 18.08
N GLU A 220 1.05 50.16 19.14
CA GLU A 220 1.36 51.53 19.51
C GLU A 220 2.72 51.97 18.94
N GLU A 221 2.76 53.12 18.25
CA GLU A 221 4.00 53.73 17.73
C GLU A 221 5.00 53.92 18.90
N GLY A 222 6.07 53.13 18.93
CA GLY A 222 7.11 53.19 19.95
C GLY A 222 6.98 52.17 21.10
N GLY A 223 6.05 51.20 21.04
CA GLY A 223 5.93 50.11 22.00
C GLY A 223 7.03 49.08 21.81
N GLU A 224 7.60 48.59 22.91
CA GLU A 224 8.55 47.45 22.89
C GLU A 224 7.84 46.18 22.37
N SER A 225 8.45 45.50 21.39
CA SER A 225 7.99 44.21 20.90
C SER A 225 8.04 43.20 22.03
N THR A 226 6.89 42.61 22.38
CA THR A 226 6.85 41.54 23.41
C THR A 226 7.20 40.20 22.78
N VAL A 227 8.21 39.53 23.35
CA VAL A 227 8.58 38.15 23.00
C VAL A 227 7.64 37.22 23.73
N SER A 228 6.88 36.41 22.98
CA SER A 228 6.07 35.32 23.51
C SER A 228 6.52 33.99 22.96
N TRP A 229 6.23 32.92 23.68
CA TRP A 229 6.50 31.56 23.25
C TRP A 229 5.18 30.85 22.92
N GLU A 230 5.07 30.33 21.73
CA GLU A 230 3.89 29.63 21.25
C GLU A 230 4.20 28.14 21.08
N LYS A 231 3.42 27.28 21.74
CA LYS A 231 3.49 25.84 21.53
C LYS A 231 2.93 25.48 20.15
N ILE A 232 3.72 24.81 19.32
CA ILE A 232 3.38 24.53 17.93
C ILE A 232 3.13 23.05 17.63
N ASN A 233 3.54 22.14 18.50
CA ASN A 233 3.28 20.72 18.34
C ASN A 233 2.16 20.23 19.26
N LYS A 234 1.52 19.11 18.89
CA LYS A 234 0.46 18.48 19.71
C LYS A 234 1.01 17.92 21.01
N ALA A 235 2.29 17.54 21.06
CA ALA A 235 2.99 16.94 22.19
C ALA A 235 2.29 15.69 22.77
N GLN A 236 1.36 15.11 22.02
CA GLN A 236 0.65 13.90 22.36
C GLN A 236 0.30 13.13 21.10
N ALA A 237 0.73 11.88 21.03
CA ALA A 237 0.38 11.00 19.94
C ALA A 237 -0.94 10.27 20.27
N LEU A 238 -1.97 10.46 19.44
CA LEU A 238 -3.27 9.84 19.63
C LEU A 238 -3.17 8.33 19.79
N TRP A 239 -2.30 7.69 19.00
CA TRP A 239 -2.11 6.23 18.99
C TRP A 239 -1.41 5.65 20.22
N THR A 240 -0.90 6.50 21.11
CA THR A 240 -0.33 6.07 22.40
C THR A 240 -1.35 6.01 23.52
N ARG A 241 -2.52 6.63 23.30
CA ARG A 241 -3.63 6.60 24.25
C ARG A 241 -4.35 5.25 24.20
N SER A 242 -5.00 4.88 25.29
CA SER A 242 -5.88 3.72 25.33
C SER A 242 -7.08 3.91 24.38
N LYS A 243 -7.53 2.83 23.73
CA LYS A 243 -8.70 2.89 22.83
C LYS A 243 -9.96 3.44 23.51
N SER A 244 -10.11 3.20 24.80
CA SER A 244 -11.25 3.66 25.59
C SER A 244 -11.22 5.15 25.89
N GLU A 245 -10.08 5.81 25.67
CA GLU A 245 -9.87 7.24 25.93
C GLU A 245 -9.96 8.09 24.66
N VAL A 246 -10.10 7.46 23.50
CA VAL A 246 -10.16 8.13 22.20
C VAL A 246 -11.54 7.92 21.60
N SER A 247 -12.24 9.00 21.26
CA SER A 247 -13.56 8.94 20.64
C SER A 247 -13.47 8.66 19.13
N ASP A 248 -14.56 8.23 18.53
CA ASP A 248 -14.66 8.01 17.08
C ASP A 248 -14.42 9.31 16.29
N GLU A 249 -14.88 10.44 16.84
CA GLU A 249 -14.65 11.77 16.27
C GLU A 249 -13.16 12.11 16.24
N GLU A 250 -12.42 11.83 17.34
CA GLU A 250 -10.97 12.05 17.38
C GLU A 250 -10.24 11.16 16.35
N TYR A 251 -10.66 9.89 16.16
CA TYR A 251 -10.10 9.03 15.13
C TYR A 251 -10.39 9.57 13.72
N ASN A 252 -11.58 10.06 13.46
CA ASN A 252 -11.96 10.61 12.16
C ASN A 252 -11.21 11.91 11.85
N GLU A 253 -11.11 12.82 12.81
CA GLU A 253 -10.33 14.05 12.64
C GLU A 253 -8.82 13.77 12.43
N PHE A 254 -8.30 12.79 13.16
CA PHE A 254 -6.92 12.37 12.98
C PHE A 254 -6.69 11.78 11.56
N TYR A 255 -7.64 10.96 11.06
CA TYR A 255 -7.59 10.45 9.70
C TYR A 255 -7.54 11.58 8.67
N LYS A 256 -8.44 12.55 8.76
CA LYS A 256 -8.46 13.71 7.86
C LYS A 256 -7.15 14.48 7.87
N HIS A 257 -6.57 14.63 9.05
CA HIS A 257 -5.29 15.31 9.22
C HIS A 257 -4.13 14.58 8.53
N ILE A 258 -4.01 13.25 8.71
CA ILE A 258 -2.86 12.49 8.19
C ILE A 258 -2.99 12.10 6.71
N SER A 259 -4.24 11.95 6.21
CA SER A 259 -4.52 11.54 4.83
C SER A 259 -4.78 12.72 3.89
N HIS A 260 -4.98 13.93 4.45
CA HIS A 260 -5.45 15.12 3.74
C HIS A 260 -6.79 14.89 3.01
N ASP A 261 -7.60 13.99 3.52
CA ASP A 261 -8.98 13.74 3.07
C ASP A 261 -9.95 14.64 3.87
N PHE A 262 -11.08 14.96 3.27
CA PHE A 262 -12.14 15.78 3.90
C PHE A 262 -13.33 14.94 4.34
N THR A 263 -13.33 13.64 4.03
CA THR A 263 -14.41 12.71 4.37
C THR A 263 -13.98 11.77 5.49
N ASP A 264 -14.95 11.30 6.27
CA ASP A 264 -14.67 10.29 7.30
C ASP A 264 -14.28 8.95 6.67
N PRO A 265 -13.42 8.15 7.31
CA PRO A 265 -13.08 6.82 6.85
C PRO A 265 -14.26 5.86 7.04
N LEU A 266 -14.32 4.80 6.23
CA LEU A 266 -15.34 3.74 6.38
C LEU A 266 -15.11 2.91 7.64
N SER A 267 -13.85 2.71 8.00
CA SER A 267 -13.45 1.90 9.15
C SER A 267 -12.04 2.26 9.59
N TRP A 268 -11.76 2.01 10.86
CA TRP A 268 -10.42 2.16 11.42
C TRP A 268 -10.07 1.02 12.39
N SER A 269 -8.78 0.82 12.60
CA SER A 269 -8.28 -0.17 13.55
C SER A 269 -7.04 0.35 14.26
N HIS A 270 -7.14 0.49 15.57
CA HIS A 270 -6.06 0.86 16.46
C HIS A 270 -5.58 -0.38 17.22
N ASN A 271 -4.31 -0.75 17.06
CA ASN A 271 -3.73 -1.92 17.73
C ASN A 271 -2.38 -1.60 18.32
N ARG A 272 -2.18 -2.04 19.54
CA ARG A 272 -0.89 -2.11 20.20
C ARG A 272 -0.48 -3.56 20.34
N VAL A 273 0.69 -3.88 19.85
CA VAL A 273 1.28 -5.22 19.89
C VAL A 273 2.50 -5.16 20.79
N GLU A 274 2.52 -6.03 21.80
CA GLU A 274 3.62 -6.17 22.76
C GLU A 274 4.20 -7.58 22.61
N GLY A 275 5.51 -7.71 22.72
CA GLY A 275 6.18 -9.00 22.63
C GLY A 275 7.60 -8.94 22.08
N LYS A 276 7.93 -9.84 21.13
CA LYS A 276 9.24 -9.82 20.44
C LYS A 276 9.43 -8.64 19.50
N GLN A 277 8.35 -8.05 19.06
CA GLN A 277 8.28 -6.84 18.24
C GLN A 277 7.22 -5.97 18.85
N GLU A 278 7.59 -4.76 19.25
CA GLU A 278 6.66 -3.81 19.83
C GLU A 278 6.32 -2.72 18.84
N TYR A 279 5.03 -2.60 18.53
CA TYR A 279 4.55 -1.55 17.66
C TYR A 279 3.10 -1.20 17.93
N THR A 280 2.73 0.01 17.60
CA THR A 280 1.36 0.47 17.50
C THR A 280 1.01 0.71 16.04
N SER A 281 -0.15 0.26 15.59
CA SER A 281 -0.67 0.55 14.27
C SER A 281 -2.05 1.20 14.37
N LEU A 282 -2.24 2.26 13.59
CA LEU A 282 -3.53 2.91 13.41
C LEU A 282 -3.83 2.94 11.92
N LEU A 283 -4.75 2.07 11.49
CA LEU A 283 -5.05 1.82 10.08
C LEU A 283 -6.46 2.30 9.76
N TYR A 284 -6.64 2.86 8.55
CA TYR A 284 -7.91 3.38 8.08
C TYR A 284 -8.25 2.85 6.68
N ILE A 285 -9.53 2.59 6.47
CA ILE A 285 -10.11 2.32 5.16
C ILE A 285 -10.82 3.60 4.68
N PRO A 286 -10.32 4.28 3.65
CA PRO A 286 -10.92 5.49 3.10
C PRO A 286 -12.32 5.24 2.54
N ALA A 287 -13.15 6.28 2.49
CA ALA A 287 -14.46 6.23 1.83
C ALA A 287 -14.38 6.50 0.31
N ARG A 288 -13.29 7.12 -0.16
CA ARG A 288 -13.09 7.49 -1.56
C ARG A 288 -11.68 7.13 -2.03
N ALA A 289 -11.59 6.68 -3.26
CA ALA A 289 -10.31 6.49 -3.92
C ALA A 289 -9.69 7.86 -4.27
N PRO A 290 -8.39 8.08 -3.98
CA PRO A 290 -7.68 9.24 -4.49
C PRO A 290 -7.72 9.24 -6.03
N TRP A 291 -7.84 10.41 -6.63
CA TRP A 291 -7.93 10.56 -8.08
C TRP A 291 -6.70 10.04 -8.84
N ASP A 292 -5.55 10.03 -8.17
CA ASP A 292 -4.25 9.61 -8.70
C ASP A 292 -3.87 8.15 -8.32
N MET A 293 -4.76 7.40 -7.67
CA MET A 293 -4.49 6.02 -7.22
C MET A 293 -4.03 5.08 -8.35
N TRP A 294 -4.40 5.39 -9.59
CA TRP A 294 -4.06 4.61 -10.77
C TRP A 294 -2.79 5.09 -11.49
N ASN A 295 -2.18 6.18 -11.02
CA ASN A 295 -0.94 6.69 -11.58
C ASN A 295 0.23 5.83 -11.09
N ARG A 296 1.22 5.59 -11.97
CA ARG A 296 2.42 4.83 -11.61
C ARG A 296 3.25 5.48 -10.50
N ASP A 297 3.22 6.80 -10.44
CA ASP A 297 3.98 7.60 -9.48
C ASP A 297 3.18 7.90 -8.19
N HIS A 298 1.98 7.31 -8.06
CA HIS A 298 1.19 7.47 -6.85
C HIS A 298 1.91 6.85 -5.66
N LYS A 299 2.31 7.70 -4.74
CA LYS A 299 2.91 7.27 -3.49
C LYS A 299 1.84 6.71 -2.57
N HIS A 300 2.09 5.53 -2.07
CA HIS A 300 1.19 4.81 -1.18
C HIS A 300 1.96 4.21 -0.02
N GLY A 301 1.26 3.85 1.02
CA GLY A 301 1.85 3.25 2.21
C GLY A 301 1.41 3.93 3.50
N LEU A 302 2.05 3.52 4.58
CA LEU A 302 1.77 4.03 5.90
C LEU A 302 2.80 5.09 6.30
N LYS A 303 2.38 6.06 7.12
CA LYS A 303 3.33 6.93 7.83
C LYS A 303 4.10 6.10 8.84
N LEU A 304 5.41 6.14 8.77
CA LEU A 304 6.27 5.45 9.71
C LEU A 304 6.76 6.41 10.79
N TYR A 305 6.55 5.99 12.02
CA TYR A 305 7.13 6.60 13.22
C TYR A 305 8.03 5.59 13.92
N VAL A 306 9.07 6.07 14.55
CA VAL A 306 9.87 5.31 15.49
C VAL A 306 9.93 6.14 16.77
N GLN A 307 9.38 5.58 17.86
CA GLN A 307 9.29 6.27 19.14
C GLN A 307 8.66 7.67 19.02
N ARG A 308 7.55 7.77 18.27
CA ARG A 308 6.77 9.00 17.98
C ARG A 308 7.47 10.05 17.12
N VAL A 309 8.69 9.78 16.67
CA VAL A 309 9.38 10.62 15.69
C VAL A 309 9.03 10.17 14.29
N PHE A 310 8.58 11.10 13.47
CA PHE A 310 8.28 10.84 12.07
C PHE A 310 9.55 10.48 11.29
N ILE A 311 9.49 9.37 10.57
CA ILE A 311 10.59 8.86 9.75
C ILE A 311 10.34 9.10 8.27
N MET A 312 9.20 8.63 7.77
CA MET A 312 8.82 8.78 6.36
C MET A 312 7.31 8.72 6.16
N ASP A 313 6.87 9.37 5.09
CA ASP A 313 5.60 9.07 4.45
C ASP A 313 5.74 7.83 3.55
N ASP A 314 4.62 7.27 3.16
CA ASP A 314 4.55 6.27 2.09
C ASP A 314 5.52 5.08 2.27
N ALA A 315 5.53 4.50 3.49
CA ALA A 315 6.30 3.29 3.76
C ALA A 315 5.66 2.07 3.07
N GLU A 316 5.90 1.95 1.76
CA GLU A 316 5.33 0.92 0.86
C GLU A 316 5.69 -0.51 1.30
N GLN A 317 6.79 -0.67 2.02
CA GLN A 317 7.27 -1.97 2.50
C GLN A 317 6.26 -2.67 3.44
N PHE A 318 5.36 -1.91 4.07
CA PHE A 318 4.42 -2.45 5.04
C PHE A 318 3.07 -2.87 4.45
N MET A 319 2.77 -2.51 3.20
CA MET A 319 1.53 -2.90 2.53
C MET A 319 1.80 -3.50 1.15
N PRO A 320 1.10 -4.58 0.76
CA PRO A 320 1.10 -5.05 -0.62
C PRO A 320 0.33 -4.09 -1.54
N ASN A 321 0.62 -4.12 -2.84
CA ASN A 321 0.03 -3.18 -3.79
C ASN A 321 -1.49 -3.27 -3.87
N TYR A 322 -2.07 -4.45 -3.74
CA TYR A 322 -3.52 -4.63 -3.75
C TYR A 322 -4.24 -4.00 -2.51
N LEU A 323 -3.47 -3.54 -1.51
CA LEU A 323 -3.95 -2.78 -0.33
C LEU A 323 -3.45 -1.32 -0.32
N ARG A 324 -3.01 -0.78 -1.45
CA ARG A 324 -2.45 0.59 -1.56
C ARG A 324 -3.42 1.71 -1.19
N PHE A 325 -4.70 1.40 -1.05
CA PHE A 325 -5.72 2.34 -0.57
C PHE A 325 -5.66 2.57 0.95
N VAL A 326 -5.03 1.67 1.72
CA VAL A 326 -4.96 1.80 3.17
C VAL A 326 -4.17 3.04 3.56
N ARG A 327 -4.69 3.80 4.51
CA ARG A 327 -4.04 4.96 5.11
C ARG A 327 -3.82 4.70 6.59
N GLY A 328 -2.94 5.49 7.19
CA GLY A 328 -2.65 5.36 8.61
C GLY A 328 -1.17 5.40 8.92
N LEU A 329 -0.83 4.86 10.07
CA LEU A 329 0.54 4.87 10.57
C LEU A 329 0.91 3.57 11.27
N ILE A 330 2.22 3.38 11.36
CA ILE A 330 2.87 2.43 12.26
C ILE A 330 3.91 3.19 13.08
N ASP A 331 3.93 2.95 14.38
CA ASP A 331 4.94 3.43 15.31
C ASP A 331 5.60 2.23 15.98
N SER A 332 6.89 2.01 15.73
CA SER A 332 7.63 0.85 16.20
C SER A 332 8.87 1.25 16.98
N ASN A 333 9.13 0.51 18.07
CA ASN A 333 10.34 0.71 18.88
C ASN A 333 11.55 -0.06 18.33
N ASP A 334 11.33 -1.12 17.54
CA ASP A 334 12.34 -2.16 17.24
C ASP A 334 12.73 -2.21 15.74
N LEU A 335 12.31 -1.26 14.91
CA LEU A 335 12.64 -1.27 13.50
C LEU A 335 14.12 -0.97 13.24
N PRO A 336 14.82 -1.82 12.48
CA PRO A 336 16.18 -1.55 12.06
C PRO A 336 16.20 -0.44 11.00
N LEU A 337 16.42 0.79 11.46
CA LEU A 337 16.63 1.93 10.58
C LEU A 337 18.10 2.01 10.17
N ASN A 338 18.36 2.55 8.98
CA ASN A 338 19.71 2.98 8.62
C ASN A 338 20.14 4.19 9.48
N VAL A 339 21.41 4.57 9.40
CA VAL A 339 21.98 5.66 10.22
C VAL A 339 21.27 6.99 9.98
N SER A 340 20.81 7.28 8.75
CA SER A 340 20.05 8.50 8.40
C SER A 340 18.58 8.44 8.79
N ARG A 341 18.06 7.28 9.15
CA ARG A 341 16.63 7.03 9.40
C ARG A 341 15.71 7.38 8.23
N GLU A 342 16.25 7.37 7.01
CA GLU A 342 15.47 7.67 5.79
C GLU A 342 15.07 6.43 5.01
N ILE A 343 15.77 5.31 5.23
CA ILE A 343 15.59 4.07 4.48
C ILE A 343 15.38 2.92 5.46
N LEU A 344 14.30 2.18 5.25
CA LEU A 344 14.09 0.89 5.88
C LEU A 344 14.95 -0.16 5.17
N GLN A 345 15.70 -0.92 5.97
CA GLN A 345 16.33 -2.11 5.44
C GLN A 345 15.28 -3.22 5.29
N ASP A 346 15.27 -3.90 4.13
CA ASP A 346 14.49 -5.12 4.00
C ASP A 346 15.03 -6.16 4.98
N SER A 347 14.24 -6.43 5.99
CA SER A 347 14.61 -7.30 7.09
C SER A 347 13.48 -8.27 7.42
N ARG A 348 13.80 -9.35 8.12
CA ARG A 348 12.78 -10.27 8.63
C ARG A 348 11.76 -9.55 9.53
N VAL A 349 12.16 -8.50 10.22
CA VAL A 349 11.28 -7.67 11.05
C VAL A 349 10.26 -6.95 10.18
N THR A 350 10.71 -6.30 9.11
CA THR A 350 9.85 -5.58 8.17
C THR A 350 8.84 -6.52 7.49
N GLN A 351 9.28 -7.71 7.06
CA GLN A 351 8.40 -8.71 6.45
C GLN A 351 7.35 -9.23 7.44
N ASN A 352 7.72 -9.49 8.69
CA ASN A 352 6.76 -9.91 9.71
C ASN A 352 5.70 -8.84 9.98
N LEU A 353 6.10 -7.57 10.05
CA LEU A 353 5.19 -6.44 10.21
C LEU A 353 4.25 -6.32 9.02
N ARG A 354 4.76 -6.40 7.78
CA ARG A 354 3.95 -6.42 6.57
C ARG A 354 2.87 -7.50 6.62
N ASN A 355 3.26 -8.74 6.96
CA ASN A 355 2.31 -9.86 7.05
C ASN A 355 1.25 -9.64 8.13
N ALA A 356 1.64 -9.12 9.29
CA ALA A 356 0.71 -8.83 10.39
C ALA A 356 -0.28 -7.72 10.02
N LEU A 357 0.20 -6.63 9.41
CA LEU A 357 -0.63 -5.51 8.98
C LEU A 357 -1.56 -5.90 7.83
N THR A 358 -1.07 -6.66 6.84
CA THR A 358 -1.88 -7.22 5.75
C THR A 358 -3.05 -8.04 6.29
N LYS A 359 -2.75 -8.99 7.18
CA LYS A 359 -3.77 -9.81 7.83
C LYS A 359 -4.79 -8.96 8.61
N ARG A 360 -4.32 -7.91 9.27
CA ARG A 360 -5.20 -7.00 10.00
C ARG A 360 -6.15 -6.24 9.09
N VAL A 361 -5.66 -5.73 7.96
CA VAL A 361 -6.51 -5.05 6.97
C VAL A 361 -7.58 -6.01 6.41
N LEU A 362 -7.20 -7.24 6.06
CA LEU A 362 -8.17 -8.24 5.58
C LEU A 362 -9.24 -8.54 6.64
N GLN A 363 -8.87 -8.62 7.92
CA GLN A 363 -9.82 -8.77 9.02
C GLN A 363 -10.74 -7.55 9.18
N MET A 364 -10.22 -6.33 8.98
CA MET A 364 -11.04 -5.10 9.01
C MET A 364 -12.09 -5.12 7.89
N LEU A 365 -11.71 -5.52 6.69
CA LEU A 365 -12.60 -5.62 5.55
C LEU A 365 -13.65 -6.73 5.74
N ASP A 366 -13.26 -7.88 6.25
CA ASP A 366 -14.17 -8.99 6.57
C ASP A 366 -15.20 -8.57 7.62
N LYS A 367 -14.75 -7.89 8.67
CA LYS A 367 -15.64 -7.33 9.68
C LYS A 367 -16.59 -6.29 9.07
N LEU A 368 -16.08 -5.36 8.26
CA LEU A 368 -16.91 -4.35 7.61
C LEU A 368 -17.97 -4.99 6.71
N ALA A 369 -17.60 -6.04 5.96
CA ALA A 369 -18.52 -6.76 5.08
C ALA A 369 -19.65 -7.46 5.84
N LYS A 370 -19.40 -7.92 7.07
CA LYS A 370 -20.38 -8.60 7.93
C LYS A 370 -21.26 -7.65 8.71
N ASP A 371 -20.67 -6.56 9.24
CA ASP A 371 -21.34 -5.66 10.17
C ASP A 371 -22.09 -4.52 9.45
N ASP A 372 -21.63 -4.09 8.27
CA ASP A 372 -22.18 -2.95 7.53
C ASP A 372 -22.04 -3.14 6.02
N ALA A 373 -23.01 -3.84 5.44
CA ALA A 373 -23.02 -4.17 4.01
C ALA A 373 -23.06 -2.92 3.09
N GLU A 374 -23.67 -1.80 3.54
CA GLU A 374 -23.74 -0.56 2.76
C GLU A 374 -22.38 0.13 2.68
N LYS A 375 -21.68 0.23 3.81
CA LYS A 375 -20.31 0.73 3.83
C LYS A 375 -19.36 -0.18 3.05
N TYR A 376 -19.55 -1.51 3.15
CA TYR A 376 -18.76 -2.43 2.36
C TYR A 376 -19.01 -2.27 0.85
N GLN A 377 -20.24 -2.06 0.44
CA GLN A 377 -20.56 -1.78 -0.96
C GLN A 377 -19.94 -0.46 -1.44
N THR A 378 -19.91 0.57 -0.59
CA THR A 378 -19.18 1.82 -0.86
C THR A 378 -17.69 1.56 -1.04
N PHE A 379 -17.08 0.78 -0.14
CA PHE A 379 -15.69 0.33 -0.27
C PHE A 379 -15.46 -0.40 -1.59
N TRP A 380 -16.33 -1.37 -1.92
CA TRP A 380 -16.19 -2.20 -3.12
C TRP A 380 -16.23 -1.37 -4.41
N GLN A 381 -17.12 -0.40 -4.50
CA GLN A 381 -17.23 0.50 -5.65
C GLN A 381 -15.94 1.33 -5.87
N GLN A 382 -15.24 1.68 -4.81
CA GLN A 382 -14.04 2.49 -4.88
C GLN A 382 -12.76 1.66 -5.08
N PHE A 383 -12.66 0.51 -4.44
CA PHE A 383 -11.43 -0.24 -4.30
C PHE A 383 -11.52 -1.70 -4.76
N GLY A 384 -12.67 -2.17 -5.20
CA GLY A 384 -12.86 -3.56 -5.62
C GLY A 384 -11.90 -3.97 -6.74
N LEU A 385 -11.65 -3.07 -7.68
CA LEU A 385 -10.73 -3.31 -8.80
C LEU A 385 -9.29 -3.54 -8.31
N VAL A 386 -8.86 -2.78 -7.30
CA VAL A 386 -7.53 -2.94 -6.68
C VAL A 386 -7.46 -4.23 -5.87
N LEU A 387 -8.51 -4.54 -5.12
CA LEU A 387 -8.54 -5.75 -4.30
C LEU A 387 -8.48 -7.03 -5.16
N LYS A 388 -9.00 -6.99 -6.39
CA LYS A 388 -8.92 -8.09 -7.37
C LYS A 388 -7.49 -8.42 -7.84
N GLU A 389 -6.52 -7.54 -7.60
CA GLU A 389 -5.09 -7.83 -7.83
C GLU A 389 -4.55 -8.85 -6.81
N GLY A 390 -5.18 -8.91 -5.63
CA GLY A 390 -4.72 -9.67 -4.47
C GLY A 390 -4.54 -11.16 -4.69
N PRO A 391 -5.45 -11.90 -5.34
CA PRO A 391 -5.29 -13.34 -5.57
C PRO A 391 -4.01 -13.72 -6.31
N ALA A 392 -3.50 -12.85 -7.17
CA ALA A 392 -2.25 -13.04 -7.89
C ALA A 392 -1.02 -12.60 -7.06
N GLU A 393 -1.10 -11.50 -6.33
CA GLU A 393 0.01 -10.93 -5.59
C GLU A 393 0.29 -11.66 -4.26
N ASP A 394 -0.76 -12.14 -3.59
CA ASP A 394 -0.68 -12.70 -2.23
C ASP A 394 -1.32 -14.08 -2.16
N GLY A 395 -0.58 -15.08 -2.63
CA GLY A 395 -1.01 -16.47 -2.58
C GLY A 395 -1.26 -17.00 -1.17
N SER A 396 -0.59 -16.44 -0.16
CA SER A 396 -0.75 -16.87 1.24
C SER A 396 -2.07 -16.45 1.87
N ASN A 397 -2.65 -15.35 1.40
CA ASN A 397 -3.94 -14.82 1.87
C ASN A 397 -5.06 -14.97 0.84
N ARG A 398 -4.85 -15.76 -0.24
CA ARG A 398 -5.79 -15.89 -1.36
C ARG A 398 -7.20 -16.24 -0.93
N GLU A 399 -7.37 -17.19 -0.01
CA GLU A 399 -8.69 -17.58 0.51
C GLU A 399 -9.37 -16.41 1.28
N ALA A 400 -8.61 -15.70 2.12
CA ALA A 400 -9.13 -14.56 2.86
C ALA A 400 -9.54 -13.42 1.90
N ILE A 401 -8.77 -13.20 0.83
CA ILE A 401 -9.08 -12.22 -0.20
C ILE A 401 -10.33 -12.64 -0.98
N ALA A 402 -10.44 -13.93 -1.36
CA ALA A 402 -11.57 -14.46 -2.10
C ALA A 402 -12.92 -14.21 -1.39
N LYS A 403 -12.97 -14.32 -0.06
CA LYS A 403 -14.18 -14.00 0.75
C LYS A 403 -14.62 -12.54 0.63
N LEU A 404 -13.68 -11.65 0.34
CA LEU A 404 -13.92 -10.22 0.23
C LEU A 404 -14.38 -9.79 -1.17
N LEU A 405 -14.19 -10.60 -2.19
CA LEU A 405 -14.56 -10.28 -3.56
C LEU A 405 -16.09 -10.21 -3.73
N ARG A 406 -16.53 -9.35 -4.63
CA ARG A 406 -17.95 -9.20 -5.00
C ARG A 406 -18.09 -9.29 -6.52
N PHE A 407 -19.20 -9.87 -6.95
CA PHE A 407 -19.45 -10.16 -8.35
C PHE A 407 -20.87 -9.79 -8.74
N ALA A 408 -21.08 -9.47 -10.02
CA ALA A 408 -22.37 -9.57 -10.67
C ALA A 408 -22.58 -11.02 -11.10
N THR A 409 -23.84 -11.48 -11.10
CA THR A 409 -24.18 -12.85 -11.48
C THR A 409 -25.42 -12.87 -12.38
N THR A 410 -25.71 -14.02 -12.95
CA THR A 410 -26.94 -14.22 -13.73
C THR A 410 -28.22 -14.02 -12.90
N GLN A 411 -28.14 -14.13 -11.57
CA GLN A 411 -29.27 -13.93 -10.66
C GLN A 411 -29.35 -12.51 -10.08
N SER A 412 -28.26 -11.73 -10.08
CA SER A 412 -28.24 -10.39 -9.47
C SER A 412 -29.11 -9.36 -10.22
N GLY A 413 -29.47 -9.62 -11.46
CA GLY A 413 -30.35 -8.76 -12.26
C GLY A 413 -29.74 -7.44 -12.74
N SER A 414 -28.62 -7.02 -12.20
CA SER A 414 -27.92 -5.76 -12.48
C SER A 414 -26.42 -5.97 -12.62
N SER A 415 -25.73 -4.94 -13.14
CA SER A 415 -24.25 -4.93 -13.22
C SER A 415 -23.55 -4.65 -11.89
N ALA A 416 -24.31 -4.36 -10.83
CA ALA A 416 -23.75 -4.12 -9.52
C ALA A 416 -23.11 -5.40 -8.96
N GLN A 417 -21.85 -5.29 -8.57
CA GLN A 417 -21.10 -6.39 -7.97
C GLN A 417 -21.42 -6.46 -6.47
N THR A 418 -22.41 -7.25 -6.10
CA THR A 418 -22.92 -7.34 -4.72
C THR A 418 -22.84 -8.76 -4.16
N VAL A 419 -22.62 -9.76 -4.98
CA VAL A 419 -22.65 -11.18 -4.60
C VAL A 419 -21.25 -11.61 -4.16
N SER A 420 -21.13 -12.16 -2.94
CA SER A 420 -19.92 -12.82 -2.46
C SER A 420 -19.82 -14.25 -2.99
N LEU A 421 -18.62 -14.84 -2.92
CA LEU A 421 -18.46 -16.27 -3.24
C LEU A 421 -19.19 -17.17 -2.22
N GLU A 422 -19.27 -16.76 -0.96
CA GLU A 422 -20.04 -17.47 0.07
C GLU A 422 -21.53 -17.48 -0.27
N ASP A 423 -22.09 -16.35 -0.71
CA ASP A 423 -23.49 -16.27 -1.19
C ASP A 423 -23.72 -17.17 -2.40
N TYR A 424 -22.80 -17.15 -3.37
CA TYR A 424 -22.87 -18.02 -4.54
C TYR A 424 -22.91 -19.49 -4.14
N VAL A 425 -21.95 -19.94 -3.31
CA VAL A 425 -21.86 -21.33 -2.84
C VAL A 425 -23.13 -21.75 -2.09
N SER A 426 -23.69 -20.85 -1.26
CA SER A 426 -24.92 -21.14 -0.52
C SER A 426 -26.15 -21.35 -1.43
N ARG A 427 -26.11 -20.86 -2.67
CA ARG A 427 -27.21 -20.98 -3.66
C ARG A 427 -26.93 -22.01 -4.75
N MET A 428 -25.83 -22.74 -4.66
CA MET A 428 -25.53 -23.83 -5.60
C MET A 428 -26.64 -24.88 -5.61
N VAL A 429 -27.00 -25.35 -6.80
CA VAL A 429 -28.01 -26.40 -6.96
C VAL A 429 -27.46 -27.76 -6.49
N GLU A 430 -28.34 -28.66 -6.14
CA GLU A 430 -27.96 -30.03 -5.73
C GLU A 430 -27.14 -30.73 -6.82
N GLY A 431 -25.97 -31.30 -6.44
CA GLY A 431 -25.04 -31.95 -7.36
C GLY A 431 -24.07 -30.98 -8.09
N GLN A 432 -24.18 -29.69 -7.91
CA GLN A 432 -23.20 -28.73 -8.43
C GLN A 432 -21.91 -28.80 -7.63
N ASP A 433 -20.78 -29.05 -8.30
CA ASP A 433 -19.46 -29.19 -7.68
C ASP A 433 -18.47 -28.07 -8.07
N LYS A 434 -18.86 -27.18 -9.02
CA LYS A 434 -18.02 -26.10 -9.54
C LYS A 434 -18.68 -24.73 -9.42
N ILE A 435 -17.87 -23.69 -9.35
CA ILE A 435 -18.26 -22.28 -9.45
C ILE A 435 -18.10 -21.87 -10.91
N TYR A 436 -19.20 -21.57 -11.58
CA TYR A 436 -19.19 -21.19 -12.99
C TYR A 436 -19.03 -19.71 -13.18
N TYR A 437 -18.23 -19.32 -14.18
CA TYR A 437 -18.01 -17.92 -14.54
C TYR A 437 -17.87 -17.74 -16.04
N ILE A 438 -18.15 -16.52 -16.51
CA ILE A 438 -17.86 -16.05 -17.85
C ILE A 438 -17.13 -14.73 -17.80
N THR A 439 -16.12 -14.56 -18.64
CA THR A 439 -15.42 -13.28 -18.87
C THR A 439 -15.84 -12.69 -20.21
N ALA A 440 -16.12 -11.39 -20.24
CA ALA A 440 -16.52 -10.67 -21.45
C ALA A 440 -16.11 -9.20 -21.40
N ASP A 441 -16.17 -8.50 -22.54
CA ASP A 441 -15.78 -7.09 -22.65
C ASP A 441 -16.74 -6.12 -21.90
N SER A 442 -17.92 -6.57 -21.56
CA SER A 442 -18.90 -5.81 -20.79
C SER A 442 -19.90 -6.70 -20.09
N TYR A 443 -20.56 -6.16 -19.05
CA TYR A 443 -21.67 -6.86 -18.38
C TYR A 443 -22.79 -7.28 -19.36
N ALA A 444 -23.14 -6.42 -20.32
CA ALA A 444 -24.16 -6.72 -21.31
C ALA A 444 -23.76 -7.92 -22.19
N ALA A 445 -22.50 -7.97 -22.63
CA ALA A 445 -21.96 -9.08 -23.41
C ALA A 445 -21.94 -10.38 -22.58
N ALA A 446 -21.46 -10.32 -21.33
CA ALA A 446 -21.47 -11.47 -20.43
C ALA A 446 -22.90 -11.99 -20.23
N LYS A 447 -23.83 -11.11 -19.87
CA LYS A 447 -25.22 -11.46 -19.59
C LYS A 447 -25.96 -12.06 -20.81
N SER A 448 -25.68 -11.60 -22.02
CA SER A 448 -26.35 -12.07 -23.24
C SER A 448 -25.63 -13.24 -23.92
N SER A 449 -24.55 -13.71 -23.39
CA SER A 449 -23.75 -14.79 -23.99
C SER A 449 -24.56 -16.07 -24.19
N PRO A 450 -24.47 -16.70 -25.38
CA PRO A 450 -25.09 -18.00 -25.63
C PRO A 450 -24.51 -19.13 -24.77
N HIS A 451 -23.31 -19.01 -24.25
CA HIS A 451 -22.74 -19.98 -23.30
C HIS A 451 -23.56 -20.11 -22.01
N LEU A 452 -24.45 -19.17 -21.71
CA LEU A 452 -25.30 -19.20 -20.51
C LEU A 452 -26.63 -19.95 -20.73
N GLU A 453 -26.99 -20.37 -21.96
CA GLU A 453 -28.28 -20.99 -22.24
C GLU A 453 -28.54 -22.25 -21.40
N LEU A 454 -27.58 -23.16 -21.34
CA LEU A 454 -27.66 -24.37 -20.51
C LEU A 454 -27.87 -24.02 -19.02
N PHE A 455 -27.10 -23.07 -18.51
CA PHE A 455 -27.12 -22.68 -17.09
C PHE A 455 -28.45 -22.05 -16.70
N ARG A 456 -29.02 -21.22 -17.59
CA ARG A 456 -30.38 -20.66 -17.41
C ARG A 456 -31.44 -21.76 -17.40
N LYS A 457 -31.36 -22.70 -18.33
CA LYS A 457 -32.28 -23.85 -18.39
C LYS A 457 -32.24 -24.69 -17.12
N LYS A 458 -31.05 -24.88 -16.55
CA LYS A 458 -30.81 -25.67 -15.33
C LYS A 458 -30.95 -24.88 -14.03
N GLY A 459 -31.16 -23.56 -14.10
CA GLY A 459 -31.25 -22.70 -12.92
C GLY A 459 -29.91 -22.53 -12.17
N ILE A 460 -28.79 -22.79 -12.85
CA ILE A 460 -27.45 -22.67 -12.28
C ILE A 460 -26.98 -21.21 -12.40
N GLU A 461 -26.53 -20.65 -11.29
CA GLU A 461 -25.97 -19.30 -11.25
C GLU A 461 -24.57 -19.27 -11.87
N VAL A 462 -24.27 -18.20 -12.62
CA VAL A 462 -22.95 -17.97 -13.25
C VAL A 462 -22.46 -16.58 -12.89
N LEU A 463 -21.19 -16.45 -12.49
CA LEU A 463 -20.52 -15.16 -12.25
C LEU A 463 -20.28 -14.45 -13.59
N LEU A 464 -20.66 -13.17 -13.66
CA LEU A 464 -20.49 -12.32 -14.84
C LEU A 464 -19.32 -11.37 -14.63
N LEU A 465 -18.18 -11.70 -15.23
CA LEU A 465 -16.93 -10.98 -15.08
C LEU A 465 -16.71 -10.08 -16.31
N SER A 466 -16.60 -8.78 -16.09
CA SER A 466 -16.56 -7.80 -17.20
C SER A 466 -15.46 -6.74 -17.06
N GLU A 467 -14.55 -6.92 -16.11
CA GLU A 467 -13.41 -6.04 -15.92
C GLU A 467 -12.13 -6.70 -16.43
N ARG A 468 -11.20 -5.92 -16.96
CA ARG A 468 -9.95 -6.45 -17.52
C ARG A 468 -9.13 -7.26 -16.52
N ILE A 469 -9.17 -6.89 -15.25
CA ILE A 469 -8.48 -7.57 -14.17
C ILE A 469 -9.03 -8.98 -13.91
N ASP A 470 -10.31 -9.22 -14.22
CA ASP A 470 -10.99 -10.47 -13.90
C ASP A 470 -10.33 -11.69 -14.55
N GLU A 471 -9.95 -11.57 -15.84
CA GLU A 471 -9.29 -12.65 -16.56
C GLU A 471 -7.95 -13.03 -15.93
N TRP A 472 -7.18 -12.01 -15.54
CA TRP A 472 -5.92 -12.22 -14.85
C TRP A 472 -6.12 -12.79 -13.45
N MET A 473 -7.09 -12.26 -12.69
CA MET A 473 -7.45 -12.75 -11.37
C MET A 473 -7.83 -14.24 -11.40
N MET A 474 -8.65 -14.65 -12.37
CA MET A 474 -9.12 -16.03 -12.52
C MET A 474 -8.00 -17.02 -12.87
N SER A 475 -6.88 -16.55 -13.42
CA SER A 475 -5.70 -17.39 -13.64
C SER A 475 -5.04 -17.84 -12.33
N TYR A 476 -5.28 -17.13 -11.23
CA TYR A 476 -4.73 -17.42 -9.90
C TYR A 476 -5.79 -17.92 -8.91
N LEU A 477 -7.03 -17.48 -9.04
CA LEU A 477 -8.14 -17.92 -8.20
C LEU A 477 -8.76 -19.19 -8.79
N THR A 478 -8.20 -20.33 -8.44
CA THR A 478 -8.57 -21.63 -9.03
C THR A 478 -9.64 -22.39 -8.25
N GLU A 479 -9.80 -22.09 -6.95
CA GLU A 479 -10.78 -22.73 -6.08
C GLU A 479 -11.26 -21.79 -4.96
N PHE A 480 -12.44 -22.07 -4.43
CA PHE A 480 -12.99 -21.46 -3.23
C PHE A 480 -13.88 -22.46 -2.48
N ASP A 481 -13.69 -22.60 -1.18
CA ASP A 481 -14.42 -23.53 -0.30
C ASP A 481 -14.47 -24.96 -0.86
N GLY A 482 -13.33 -25.44 -1.39
CA GLY A 482 -13.19 -26.78 -2.00
C GLY A 482 -13.92 -26.93 -3.35
N LYS A 483 -14.43 -25.85 -3.94
CA LYS A 483 -15.07 -25.82 -5.25
C LYS A 483 -14.14 -25.19 -6.26
N SER A 484 -13.85 -25.87 -7.36
CA SER A 484 -13.05 -25.31 -8.46
C SER A 484 -13.87 -24.33 -9.31
N PHE A 485 -13.20 -23.33 -9.88
CA PHE A 485 -13.80 -22.44 -10.86
C PHE A 485 -13.76 -23.06 -12.25
N GLN A 486 -14.85 -22.86 -13.01
CA GLN A 486 -14.97 -23.33 -14.38
C GLN A 486 -15.50 -22.22 -15.28
N SER A 487 -14.72 -21.87 -16.33
CA SER A 487 -15.19 -20.99 -17.39
C SER A 487 -16.23 -21.71 -18.26
N VAL A 488 -17.38 -21.07 -18.49
CA VAL A 488 -18.45 -21.62 -19.34
C VAL A 488 -18.14 -21.50 -20.84
N SER A 489 -17.16 -20.69 -21.23
CA SER A 489 -16.71 -20.55 -22.64
C SER A 489 -15.60 -21.52 -23.02
N LYS A 490 -15.16 -22.38 -22.11
CA LYS A 490 -14.18 -23.42 -22.37
C LYS A 490 -14.86 -24.78 -22.59
N ALA A 491 -14.22 -25.59 -23.44
CA ALA A 491 -14.61 -26.99 -23.58
C ALA A 491 -14.30 -27.77 -22.30
N ASP A 492 -15.27 -28.48 -21.76
CA ASP A 492 -15.10 -29.35 -20.58
C ASP A 492 -16.15 -30.47 -20.62
N ASP A 493 -15.70 -31.70 -20.46
CA ASP A 493 -16.55 -32.89 -20.42
C ASP A 493 -17.60 -32.85 -19.30
N THR A 494 -17.35 -32.09 -18.24
CA THR A 494 -18.31 -31.93 -17.15
C THR A 494 -19.48 -31.04 -17.55
N LEU A 495 -19.26 -30.07 -18.43
CA LEU A 495 -20.33 -29.24 -19.01
C LEU A 495 -21.21 -30.04 -19.95
N ASP A 496 -20.63 -30.97 -20.70
CA ASP A 496 -21.38 -31.86 -21.58
C ASP A 496 -22.26 -32.85 -20.77
N LYS A 497 -21.82 -33.27 -19.57
CA LYS A 497 -22.62 -34.07 -18.62
C LYS A 497 -23.74 -33.28 -17.94
N LEU A 498 -23.64 -31.97 -17.86
CA LEU A 498 -24.74 -31.09 -17.38
C LEU A 498 -25.87 -30.98 -18.41
N ALA A 499 -25.57 -31.12 -19.70
CA ALA A 499 -26.61 -31.33 -20.69
C ALA A 499 -27.31 -32.68 -20.37
N ASP A 500 -28.64 -32.71 -20.53
CA ASP A 500 -29.41 -33.95 -20.24
C ASP A 500 -28.79 -35.14 -20.96
N GLU A 501 -28.84 -36.33 -20.34
CA GLU A 501 -28.44 -37.56 -21.01
C GLU A 501 -29.16 -37.66 -22.36
N GLU A 502 -28.37 -37.87 -23.43
CA GLU A 502 -28.89 -38.01 -24.77
C GLU A 502 -30.00 -39.05 -24.79
N ASN A 503 -31.21 -38.63 -25.13
CA ASN A 503 -32.27 -39.58 -25.38
C ASN A 503 -32.07 -40.28 -26.75
N ASP A 504 -32.68 -41.43 -26.95
CA ASP A 504 -32.48 -42.21 -28.17
C ASP A 504 -32.84 -41.43 -29.46
N ALA A 505 -33.80 -40.49 -29.38
CA ALA A 505 -34.18 -39.62 -30.49
C ALA A 505 -33.08 -38.60 -30.83
N GLN A 506 -32.38 -38.07 -29.84
CA GLN A 506 -31.25 -37.16 -30.03
C GLN A 506 -30.06 -37.89 -30.67
N LYS A 507 -29.78 -39.13 -30.28
CA LYS A 507 -28.72 -39.95 -30.87
C LYS A 507 -29.02 -40.29 -32.34
N GLU A 508 -30.28 -40.53 -32.68
CA GLU A 508 -30.70 -40.76 -34.07
C GLU A 508 -30.59 -39.49 -34.91
N ALA A 509 -31.01 -38.34 -34.37
CA ALA A 509 -30.87 -37.05 -35.03
C ALA A 509 -29.40 -36.68 -35.29
N GLN A 510 -28.53 -36.93 -34.32
CA GLN A 510 -27.09 -36.70 -34.43
C GLN A 510 -26.48 -37.56 -35.55
N LYS A 511 -26.77 -38.87 -35.58
CA LYS A 511 -26.29 -39.75 -36.65
C LYS A 511 -26.75 -39.29 -38.04
N ALA A 512 -27.96 -38.80 -38.16
CA ALA A 512 -28.48 -38.28 -39.43
C ALA A 512 -27.73 -37.04 -39.94
N LEU A 513 -27.14 -36.23 -39.01
CA LEU A 513 -26.40 -35.02 -39.31
C LEU A 513 -24.86 -35.19 -39.29
N GLU A 514 -24.31 -36.37 -38.99
CA GLU A 514 -22.87 -36.66 -39.06
C GLU A 514 -22.27 -36.25 -40.42
N PRO A 515 -22.88 -36.54 -41.59
CA PRO A 515 -22.34 -36.14 -42.87
C PRO A 515 -22.22 -34.61 -43.03
N PHE A 516 -23.15 -33.86 -42.40
CA PHE A 516 -23.07 -32.41 -42.38
C PHE A 516 -21.85 -31.90 -41.60
N VAL A 517 -21.58 -32.46 -40.43
CA VAL A 517 -20.37 -32.11 -39.63
C VAL A 517 -19.11 -32.39 -40.43
N ASP A 518 -19.01 -33.52 -41.12
CA ASP A 518 -17.84 -33.86 -41.93
C ASP A 518 -17.64 -32.90 -43.11
N ARG A 519 -18.74 -32.46 -43.76
CA ARG A 519 -18.67 -31.41 -44.79
C ARG A 519 -18.17 -30.08 -44.21
N VAL A 520 -18.70 -29.67 -43.05
CA VAL A 520 -18.27 -28.44 -42.35
C VAL A 520 -16.79 -28.52 -41.98
N LYS A 521 -16.31 -29.65 -41.42
CA LYS A 521 -14.89 -29.90 -41.14
C LYS A 521 -14.03 -29.77 -42.39
N THR A 522 -14.45 -30.35 -43.48
CA THR A 522 -13.71 -30.31 -44.74
C THR A 522 -13.62 -28.88 -45.29
N LEU A 523 -14.70 -28.10 -45.18
CA LEU A 523 -14.77 -26.73 -45.66
C LEU A 523 -13.90 -25.78 -44.83
N LEU A 524 -13.98 -25.89 -43.50
CA LEU A 524 -13.29 -24.97 -42.59
C LEU A 524 -11.79 -25.32 -42.44
N GLY A 525 -11.40 -26.60 -42.59
CA GLY A 525 -10.02 -27.07 -42.52
C GLY A 525 -9.33 -26.67 -41.24
N GLU A 526 -8.18 -26.03 -41.34
CA GLU A 526 -7.37 -25.59 -40.18
C GLU A 526 -7.85 -24.32 -39.47
N ARG A 527 -8.92 -23.67 -39.97
CA ARG A 527 -9.47 -22.43 -39.38
C ARG A 527 -10.11 -22.67 -38.01
N VAL A 528 -10.58 -23.90 -37.77
CA VAL A 528 -11.10 -24.35 -36.50
C VAL A 528 -10.34 -25.59 -36.04
N LYS A 529 -10.28 -25.82 -34.74
CA LYS A 529 -9.63 -27.00 -34.16
C LYS A 529 -10.42 -28.27 -34.38
N ASP A 530 -11.73 -28.17 -34.22
CA ASP A 530 -12.68 -29.25 -34.45
C ASP A 530 -14.09 -28.69 -34.70
N VAL A 531 -14.98 -29.53 -35.22
CA VAL A 531 -16.42 -29.26 -35.36
C VAL A 531 -17.19 -30.41 -34.72
N ARG A 532 -18.12 -30.10 -33.85
CA ARG A 532 -18.91 -31.13 -33.14
C ARG A 532 -20.31 -30.62 -32.82
N PHE A 533 -21.22 -31.53 -32.48
CA PHE A 533 -22.50 -31.15 -31.91
C PHE A 533 -22.41 -30.81 -30.44
N THR A 534 -23.34 -29.95 -29.99
CA THR A 534 -23.50 -29.60 -28.58
C THR A 534 -25.00 -29.54 -28.22
N TYR A 535 -25.32 -29.97 -27.01
CA TYR A 535 -26.65 -29.83 -26.42
C TYR A 535 -26.72 -28.73 -25.35
N ARG A 536 -25.68 -27.93 -25.28
CA ARG A 536 -25.59 -26.78 -24.36
C ARG A 536 -26.45 -25.59 -24.83
N LEU A 537 -26.87 -25.61 -26.09
CA LEU A 537 -27.64 -24.55 -26.75
C LEU A 537 -29.12 -24.88 -26.80
N THR A 538 -29.98 -23.85 -26.67
CA THR A 538 -31.44 -23.93 -26.86
C THR A 538 -31.90 -23.07 -28.03
N ASP A 539 -31.52 -21.81 -28.03
CA ASP A 539 -32.00 -20.80 -29.00
C ASP A 539 -30.94 -20.39 -30.03
N THR A 540 -29.66 -20.68 -29.75
CA THR A 540 -28.53 -20.30 -30.61
C THR A 540 -28.14 -21.47 -31.53
N PRO A 541 -27.85 -21.22 -32.84
CA PRO A 541 -27.51 -22.29 -33.79
C PRO A 541 -26.08 -22.86 -33.56
N ALA A 542 -25.15 -22.03 -33.13
CA ALA A 542 -23.75 -22.43 -32.99
C ALA A 542 -22.99 -21.51 -32.05
N ILE A 543 -21.93 -22.05 -31.41
CA ILE A 543 -20.96 -21.31 -30.63
C ILE A 543 -19.53 -21.76 -30.98
N VAL A 544 -18.55 -20.96 -30.57
CA VAL A 544 -17.16 -21.36 -30.56
C VAL A 544 -16.68 -21.44 -29.11
N VAL A 545 -15.91 -22.47 -28.80
CA VAL A 545 -15.30 -22.65 -27.46
C VAL A 545 -13.79 -22.82 -27.62
N THR A 546 -13.03 -22.42 -26.62
CA THR A 546 -11.60 -22.74 -26.52
C THR A 546 -11.42 -24.05 -25.78
N ASP A 547 -10.32 -24.77 -26.07
CA ASP A 547 -9.98 -25.97 -25.30
C ASP A 547 -9.68 -25.62 -23.84
N ALA A 548 -9.80 -26.59 -22.95
CA ALA A 548 -9.59 -26.40 -21.51
C ALA A 548 -8.21 -25.80 -21.19
N ASP A 549 -7.18 -26.27 -21.88
CA ASP A 549 -5.77 -25.88 -21.67
C ASP A 549 -5.31 -24.72 -22.53
N GLU A 550 -6.16 -24.21 -23.46
CA GLU A 550 -5.81 -23.09 -24.32
C GLU A 550 -6.11 -21.73 -23.68
N MET A 551 -5.41 -20.72 -24.22
CA MET A 551 -5.65 -19.33 -23.81
C MET A 551 -7.09 -18.92 -24.16
N SER A 552 -7.75 -18.24 -23.22
CA SER A 552 -9.10 -17.69 -23.49
C SER A 552 -9.06 -16.53 -24.49
N THR A 553 -10.19 -16.29 -25.16
CA THR A 553 -10.38 -15.14 -26.06
C THR A 553 -10.04 -13.82 -25.35
N GLN A 554 -10.44 -13.64 -24.10
CA GLN A 554 -10.21 -12.41 -23.35
C GLN A 554 -8.74 -12.23 -22.97
N MET A 555 -8.05 -13.32 -22.60
CA MET A 555 -6.61 -13.27 -22.34
C MET A 555 -5.83 -12.90 -23.61
N ALA A 556 -6.18 -13.47 -24.77
CA ALA A 556 -5.55 -13.12 -26.04
C ALA A 556 -5.73 -11.63 -26.38
N LYS A 557 -6.90 -11.05 -26.13
CA LYS A 557 -7.15 -9.61 -26.28
C LYS A 557 -6.28 -8.76 -25.35
N LEU A 558 -6.09 -9.19 -24.10
CA LEU A 558 -5.22 -8.50 -23.14
C LEU A 558 -3.78 -8.47 -23.60
N PHE A 559 -3.23 -9.58 -24.10
CA PHE A 559 -1.88 -9.64 -24.68
C PHE A 559 -1.74 -8.71 -25.88
N ALA A 560 -2.70 -8.74 -26.79
CA ALA A 560 -2.71 -7.86 -27.96
C ALA A 560 -2.77 -6.38 -27.57
N ALA A 561 -3.60 -6.02 -26.57
CA ALA A 561 -3.68 -4.65 -26.05
C ALA A 561 -2.37 -4.19 -25.36
N ALA A 562 -1.58 -5.13 -24.81
CA ALA A 562 -0.27 -4.86 -24.24
C ALA A 562 0.86 -4.82 -25.31
N GLY A 563 0.55 -4.94 -26.60
CA GLY A 563 1.52 -4.96 -27.70
C GLY A 563 2.35 -6.24 -27.78
N GLN A 564 1.89 -7.32 -27.14
CA GLN A 564 2.51 -8.63 -27.18
C GLN A 564 1.84 -9.50 -28.23
N GLN A 565 2.63 -10.34 -28.93
CA GLN A 565 2.06 -11.34 -29.83
C GLN A 565 1.39 -12.44 -29.00
N ALA A 566 0.05 -12.50 -29.06
CA ALA A 566 -0.69 -13.63 -28.52
C ALA A 566 -0.65 -14.80 -29.51
N PRO A 567 -0.61 -16.07 -29.03
CA PRO A 567 -0.87 -17.21 -29.89
C PRO A 567 -2.24 -17.07 -30.57
N GLU A 568 -2.34 -17.56 -31.80
CA GLU A 568 -3.63 -17.64 -32.50
C GLU A 568 -4.55 -18.61 -31.76
N VAL A 569 -5.73 -18.12 -31.33
CA VAL A 569 -6.72 -18.95 -30.67
C VAL A 569 -7.46 -19.78 -31.70
N LYS A 570 -7.30 -21.10 -31.65
CA LYS A 570 -8.07 -22.02 -32.47
C LYS A 570 -9.29 -22.52 -31.72
N TYR A 571 -10.46 -22.24 -32.27
CA TYR A 571 -11.73 -22.60 -31.63
C TYR A 571 -12.21 -23.99 -32.04
N ILE A 572 -12.96 -24.64 -31.16
CA ILE A 572 -13.85 -25.74 -31.47
C ILE A 572 -15.21 -25.12 -31.85
N PHE A 573 -15.72 -25.47 -33.02
CA PHE A 573 -17.00 -24.99 -33.52
C PHE A 573 -18.11 -25.98 -33.12
N GLU A 574 -18.99 -25.56 -32.22
CA GLU A 574 -20.08 -26.37 -31.68
C GLU A 574 -21.41 -25.97 -32.31
N LEU A 575 -22.12 -26.96 -32.80
CA LEU A 575 -23.37 -26.83 -33.56
C LEU A 575 -24.55 -27.39 -32.75
N ASN A 576 -25.70 -26.67 -32.76
CA ASN A 576 -26.96 -27.13 -32.18
C ASN A 576 -27.76 -27.95 -33.20
N PRO A 577 -27.80 -29.31 -33.09
CA PRO A 577 -28.48 -30.13 -34.10
C PRO A 577 -29.98 -29.94 -34.16
N GLU A 578 -30.58 -29.37 -33.11
CA GLU A 578 -32.02 -29.14 -33.04
C GLU A 578 -32.44 -27.81 -33.69
N HIS A 579 -31.48 -26.89 -33.90
CA HIS A 579 -31.78 -25.56 -34.41
C HIS A 579 -32.16 -25.55 -35.89
N ALA A 580 -33.19 -24.76 -36.25
CA ALA A 580 -33.75 -24.70 -37.60
C ALA A 580 -32.72 -24.29 -38.67
N LEU A 581 -31.78 -23.37 -38.34
CA LEU A 581 -30.72 -22.95 -39.26
C LEU A 581 -29.71 -24.05 -39.55
N ILE A 582 -29.38 -24.89 -38.56
CA ILE A 582 -28.48 -26.03 -38.75
C ILE A 582 -29.16 -27.09 -39.66
N LYS A 583 -30.42 -27.40 -39.43
CA LYS A 583 -31.18 -28.32 -40.26
C LYS A 583 -31.29 -27.79 -41.72
N ARG A 584 -31.60 -26.50 -41.88
CA ARG A 584 -31.65 -25.85 -43.19
C ARG A 584 -30.28 -25.92 -43.91
N ALA A 585 -29.21 -25.60 -43.23
CA ALA A 585 -27.85 -25.67 -43.80
C ALA A 585 -27.45 -27.10 -44.20
N ALA A 586 -27.90 -28.11 -43.44
CA ALA A 586 -27.66 -29.52 -43.73
C ALA A 586 -28.36 -30.00 -45.01
N ASP A 587 -29.53 -29.46 -45.30
CA ASP A 587 -30.34 -29.80 -46.49
C ASP A 587 -29.81 -29.16 -47.78
N VAL A 588 -28.86 -28.20 -47.71
CA VAL A 588 -28.30 -27.52 -48.88
C VAL A 588 -27.41 -28.46 -49.67
N SER A 589 -27.76 -28.67 -50.94
CA SER A 589 -27.04 -29.55 -51.87
C SER A 589 -25.99 -28.80 -52.70
N ASP A 590 -26.20 -27.51 -52.97
CA ASP A 590 -25.25 -26.67 -53.70
C ASP A 590 -24.04 -26.33 -52.80
N GLU A 591 -22.84 -26.63 -53.25
CA GLU A 591 -21.61 -26.45 -52.45
C GLU A 591 -21.25 -24.97 -52.21
N ALA A 592 -21.63 -24.08 -53.13
CA ALA A 592 -21.39 -22.65 -52.96
C ALA A 592 -22.34 -22.05 -51.92
N GLU A 593 -23.63 -22.37 -52.03
CA GLU A 593 -24.62 -21.96 -51.04
C GLU A 593 -24.34 -22.58 -49.65
N PHE A 594 -23.95 -23.84 -49.62
CA PHE A 594 -23.53 -24.51 -48.38
C PHE A 594 -22.34 -23.78 -47.70
N GLY A 595 -21.35 -23.37 -48.50
CA GLY A 595 -20.23 -22.58 -48.01
C GLY A 595 -20.68 -21.27 -47.38
N GLU A 596 -21.59 -20.53 -48.02
CA GLU A 596 -22.12 -19.28 -47.45
C GLU A 596 -22.88 -19.49 -46.13
N TRP A 597 -23.64 -20.58 -45.98
CA TRP A 597 -24.31 -20.94 -44.73
C TRP A 597 -23.32 -21.25 -43.62
N VAL A 598 -22.31 -22.06 -43.88
CA VAL A 598 -21.32 -22.43 -42.87
C VAL A 598 -20.52 -21.21 -42.40
N GLU A 599 -20.10 -20.36 -43.36
CA GLU A 599 -19.41 -19.10 -43.06
C GLU A 599 -20.26 -18.14 -42.21
N LEU A 600 -21.56 -18.02 -42.54
CA LEU A 600 -22.49 -17.20 -41.77
C LEU A 600 -22.62 -17.70 -40.33
N LEU A 601 -22.76 -19.02 -40.14
CA LEU A 601 -22.89 -19.64 -38.80
C LEU A 601 -21.64 -19.47 -37.99
N LEU A 602 -20.45 -19.64 -38.61
CA LEU A 602 -19.16 -19.41 -37.94
C LEU A 602 -18.98 -17.94 -37.56
N ASP A 603 -19.27 -17.01 -38.49
CA ASP A 603 -19.15 -15.59 -38.23
C ASP A 603 -20.11 -15.15 -37.09
N GLN A 604 -21.34 -15.70 -37.02
CA GLN A 604 -22.23 -15.46 -35.88
C GLN A 604 -21.63 -15.92 -34.54
N ALA A 605 -21.08 -17.11 -34.53
CA ALA A 605 -20.46 -17.68 -33.32
C ALA A 605 -19.21 -16.88 -32.88
N LEU A 606 -18.36 -16.47 -33.86
CA LEU A 606 -17.20 -15.62 -33.60
C LEU A 606 -17.61 -14.23 -33.13
N LEU A 607 -18.65 -13.64 -33.69
CA LEU A 607 -19.17 -12.34 -33.27
C LEU A 607 -19.66 -12.39 -31.81
N ALA A 608 -20.39 -13.45 -31.46
CA ALA A 608 -20.86 -13.65 -30.09
C ALA A 608 -19.72 -13.80 -29.08
N GLU A 609 -18.62 -14.46 -29.46
CA GLU A 609 -17.45 -14.70 -28.58
C GLU A 609 -16.48 -13.50 -28.56
N ARG A 610 -16.17 -12.95 -29.73
CA ARG A 610 -15.15 -11.89 -29.86
C ARG A 610 -15.72 -10.48 -29.71
N GLY A 611 -17.02 -10.30 -29.96
CA GLY A 611 -17.68 -8.99 -30.08
C GLY A 611 -17.35 -8.24 -31.38
N THR A 612 -16.46 -8.77 -32.21
CA THR A 612 -16.00 -8.18 -33.48
C THR A 612 -15.76 -9.26 -34.52
N LEU A 613 -15.84 -8.91 -35.79
CA LEU A 613 -15.46 -9.74 -36.93
C LEU A 613 -14.34 -9.07 -37.72
N ASP A 614 -13.53 -9.87 -38.41
CA ASP A 614 -12.46 -9.37 -39.29
C ASP A 614 -13.02 -8.59 -40.48
N ASP A 615 -14.12 -9.07 -41.10
CA ASP A 615 -14.87 -8.36 -42.15
C ASP A 615 -16.38 -8.32 -41.85
N PRO A 616 -16.85 -7.35 -41.04
CA PRO A 616 -18.29 -7.19 -40.76
C PRO A 616 -19.15 -6.93 -42.02
N ASN A 617 -18.57 -6.32 -43.04
CA ASN A 617 -19.33 -6.02 -44.27
C ASN A 617 -19.58 -7.28 -45.11
N LEU A 618 -18.64 -8.21 -45.11
CA LEU A 618 -18.82 -9.51 -45.76
C LEU A 618 -19.92 -10.31 -45.06
N PHE A 619 -19.92 -10.34 -43.73
CA PHE A 619 -20.94 -10.97 -42.91
C PHE A 619 -22.36 -10.42 -43.25
N ILE A 620 -22.48 -9.09 -43.29
CA ILE A 620 -23.77 -8.44 -43.62
C ILE A 620 -24.21 -8.82 -45.05
N ARG A 621 -23.31 -8.85 -46.03
CA ARG A 621 -23.63 -9.25 -47.39
C ARG A 621 -24.13 -10.69 -47.47
N ARG A 622 -23.43 -11.66 -46.85
CA ARG A 622 -23.85 -13.06 -46.74
C ARG A 622 -25.25 -13.20 -46.15
N MET A 623 -25.44 -12.55 -45.00
CA MET A 623 -26.74 -12.55 -44.32
C MET A 623 -27.85 -12.06 -45.24
N ASN A 624 -27.67 -10.93 -45.91
CA ASN A 624 -28.68 -10.38 -46.84
C ASN A 624 -28.92 -11.30 -48.02
N GLN A 625 -27.90 -11.90 -48.59
CA GLN A 625 -28.01 -12.84 -49.69
C GLN A 625 -28.82 -14.09 -49.32
N LEU A 626 -28.51 -14.70 -48.19
CA LEU A 626 -29.21 -15.91 -47.70
C LEU A 626 -30.63 -15.65 -47.19
N LEU A 627 -30.91 -14.43 -46.71
CA LEU A 627 -32.27 -14.03 -46.33
C LEU A 627 -33.15 -13.64 -47.52
N SER A 628 -32.54 -13.34 -48.69
CA SER A 628 -33.27 -12.96 -49.91
C SER A 628 -33.49 -14.14 -50.86
N ALA A 629 -32.83 -15.26 -50.63
CA ALA A 629 -32.99 -16.52 -51.34
C ALA A 629 -34.12 -17.35 -50.66
#